data_aaeb08270ebe2007676461404bf3aefb
#
_entry.id   aaeb08270ebe2007676461404bf3aefb
#
_cell.length_a   1.000
_cell.length_b   1.000
_cell.length_c   1.000
_cell.angle_alpha   90.00
_cell.angle_beta   90.00
_cell.angle_gamma   90.00
#
_symmetry.space_group_name_H-M   'P 1'
#
loop_
_entity.id
_entity.type
_entity.pdbx_description
1 polymer ?
#
loop_
_entity_poly.entity_id
_entity_poly.type
_entity_poly.pdbx_seq_one_letter_code
_entity_poly.pdbx_strand_id
1 'polypeptide(L)'
;RRRLTEAYAEEFVFLRDLPLIAAGPGYAAVHSSLQDAQDLTNNDPCLILKDNDFLLKSSVKFPYPVIVGHMPTVALSDRQGNCGVHFLKDRNILAIDGGCGMHAHGQLNALIVQDGNFRQFQPAAVSGSCGSSGNPRRSTSIRAVF
;
A
#
# COMPACT_ATOMS: atom_id res chain seq x y z
N ARG A 1 -11.88 22.27 -15.05
CA ARG A 1 -12.53 21.12 -14.38
C ARG A 1 -13.69 20.58 -15.19
N ARG A 2 -14.65 21.43 -15.61
CA ARG A 2 -15.87 21.00 -16.32
C ARG A 2 -15.59 20.19 -17.60
N ARG A 3 -14.58 20.59 -18.42
CA ARG A 3 -14.20 19.88 -19.65
C ARG A 3 -13.66 18.47 -19.41
N LEU A 4 -12.93 18.24 -18.31
CA LEU A 4 -12.42 16.91 -17.99
C LEU A 4 -13.53 15.96 -17.53
N THR A 5 -14.46 16.42 -16.72
CA THR A 5 -15.61 15.59 -16.26
C THR A 5 -16.56 15.23 -17.40
N GLU A 6 -16.66 16.07 -18.43
CA GLU A 6 -17.45 15.76 -19.63
C GLU A 6 -16.70 14.77 -20.56
N ALA A 7 -15.38 14.94 -20.73
CA ALA A 7 -14.58 14.09 -21.61
C ALA A 7 -14.31 12.69 -21.05
N TYR A 8 -14.31 12.52 -19.72
CA TYR A 8 -14.00 11.29 -19.00
C TYR A 8 -15.10 10.92 -18.00
N ALA A 9 -16.37 11.06 -18.43
CA ALA A 9 -17.51 10.87 -17.54
C ALA A 9 -17.61 9.44 -16.99
N GLU A 10 -17.31 8.44 -17.81
CA GLU A 10 -17.35 7.02 -17.41
C GLU A 10 -16.25 6.69 -16.41
N GLU A 11 -15.04 7.21 -16.62
CA GLU A 11 -13.91 7.04 -15.69
C GLU A 11 -14.17 7.72 -14.35
N PHE A 12 -14.81 8.89 -14.35
CA PHE A 12 -15.22 9.56 -13.12
C PHE A 12 -16.27 8.77 -12.35
N VAL A 13 -17.25 8.17 -13.03
CA VAL A 13 -18.23 7.28 -12.41
C VAL A 13 -17.54 6.06 -11.82
N PHE A 14 -16.68 5.40 -12.59
CA PHE A 14 -15.87 4.26 -12.10
C PHE A 14 -15.09 4.61 -10.83
N LEU A 15 -14.33 5.71 -10.85
CA LEU A 15 -13.51 6.12 -9.69
C LEU A 15 -14.36 6.47 -8.46
N ARG A 16 -15.52 7.11 -8.67
CA ARG A 16 -16.45 7.46 -7.59
C ARG A 16 -17.04 6.22 -6.91
N ASP A 17 -17.28 5.18 -7.70
CA ASP A 17 -17.95 3.97 -7.24
C ASP A 17 -16.96 2.90 -6.69
N LEU A 18 -15.64 3.19 -6.71
CA LEU A 18 -14.64 2.33 -6.09
C LEU A 18 -14.84 2.24 -4.57
N PRO A 19 -14.72 1.05 -3.98
CA PRO A 19 -14.77 0.90 -2.53
C PRO A 19 -13.56 1.60 -1.88
N LEU A 20 -13.79 2.25 -0.74
CA LEU A 20 -12.71 2.85 0.06
C LEU A 20 -11.87 1.82 0.80
N ILE A 21 -12.47 0.68 1.11
CA ILE A 21 -11.84 -0.46 1.78
C ILE A 21 -12.06 -1.70 0.90
N ALA A 22 -10.97 -2.35 0.52
CA ALA A 22 -11.03 -3.67 -0.10
C ALA A 22 -10.72 -4.72 0.97
N ALA A 23 -11.63 -5.64 1.22
CA ALA A 23 -11.44 -6.69 2.22
C ALA A 23 -11.59 -8.09 1.59
N GLY A 24 -10.83 -9.03 2.11
CA GLY A 24 -10.89 -10.43 1.76
C GLY A 24 -10.72 -11.33 2.99
N PRO A 25 -10.73 -12.65 2.83
CA PRO A 25 -10.51 -13.57 3.94
C PRO A 25 -9.15 -13.30 4.61
N GLY A 26 -9.20 -12.78 5.85
CA GLY A 26 -8.03 -12.56 6.67
C GLY A 26 -7.18 -11.33 6.31
N TYR A 27 -7.71 -10.34 5.59
CA TYR A 27 -7.03 -9.06 5.37
C TYR A 27 -8.00 -7.94 5.01
N ALA A 28 -7.54 -6.70 5.19
CA ALA A 28 -8.16 -5.51 4.60
C ALA A 28 -7.09 -4.65 3.92
N ALA A 29 -7.48 -3.88 2.91
CA ALA A 29 -6.62 -2.92 2.23
C ALA A 29 -7.31 -1.56 2.16
N VAL A 30 -6.58 -0.51 2.53
CA VAL A 30 -7.05 0.88 2.55
C VAL A 30 -5.96 1.78 2.00
N HIS A 31 -6.33 3.02 1.60
CA HIS A 31 -5.32 3.95 1.11
C HIS A 31 -4.40 4.44 2.24
N SER A 32 -4.93 4.93 3.35
CA SER A 32 -4.12 5.56 4.41
C SER A 32 -4.29 4.92 5.78
N SER A 33 -5.49 4.91 6.35
CA SER A 33 -5.73 4.39 7.71
C SER A 33 -6.99 3.55 7.82
N LEU A 34 -7.02 2.69 8.84
CA LEU A 34 -8.20 1.95 9.28
C LEU A 34 -8.37 2.17 10.78
N GLN A 35 -9.57 2.57 11.20
CA GLN A 35 -9.86 2.84 12.61
C GLN A 35 -10.50 1.63 13.28
N ASP A 36 -11.45 1.00 12.60
CA ASP A 36 -12.18 -0.16 13.09
C ASP A 36 -12.05 -1.32 12.08
N ALA A 37 -11.40 -2.40 12.51
CA ALA A 37 -11.22 -3.61 11.72
C ALA A 37 -12.31 -4.66 11.97
N GLN A 38 -13.13 -4.48 13.01
CA GLN A 38 -14.25 -5.38 13.31
C GLN A 38 -15.51 -4.97 12.57
N ASP A 39 -15.74 -3.65 12.47
CA ASP A 39 -16.81 -3.08 11.66
C ASP A 39 -16.23 -2.12 10.61
N LEU A 40 -16.04 -2.61 9.40
CA LEU A 40 -15.48 -1.83 8.31
C LEU A 40 -16.36 -0.63 7.89
N THR A 41 -17.64 -0.63 8.26
CA THR A 41 -18.55 0.50 7.99
C THR A 41 -18.36 1.65 8.97
N ASN A 42 -17.73 1.40 10.12
CA ASN A 42 -17.45 2.36 11.18
C ASN A 42 -16.07 3.03 11.00
N ASN A 43 -15.77 3.47 9.78
CA ASN A 43 -14.50 4.12 9.45
C ASN A 43 -14.77 5.46 8.75
N ASP A 44 -14.07 6.52 9.16
CA ASP A 44 -14.19 7.84 8.56
C ASP A 44 -13.54 7.85 7.16
N PRO A 45 -14.31 8.13 6.09
CA PRO A 45 -13.79 8.22 4.72
C PRO A 45 -12.61 9.19 4.56
N CYS A 46 -12.60 10.29 5.32
CA CYS A 46 -11.51 11.27 5.26
C CYS A 46 -10.21 10.68 5.82
N LEU A 47 -10.28 9.93 6.92
CA LEU A 47 -9.12 9.27 7.51
C LEU A 47 -8.65 8.08 6.66
N ILE A 48 -9.58 7.30 6.09
CA ILE A 48 -9.20 6.25 5.13
C ILE A 48 -8.34 6.80 3.99
N LEU A 49 -8.59 8.03 3.55
CA LEU A 49 -7.92 8.62 2.40
C LEU A 49 -6.73 9.52 2.75
N LYS A 50 -6.66 10.12 3.95
CA LYS A 50 -5.71 11.23 4.22
C LYS A 50 -5.19 11.28 5.66
N ASP A 51 -4.97 10.15 6.29
CA ASP A 51 -4.36 10.14 7.63
C ASP A 51 -2.83 10.04 7.53
N ASN A 52 -2.15 11.18 7.61
CA ASN A 52 -0.68 11.24 7.56
C ASN A 52 -0.02 10.72 8.84
N ASP A 53 -0.74 10.64 9.93
CA ASP A 53 -0.21 10.28 11.24
C ASP A 53 -0.36 8.80 11.59
N PHE A 54 -1.28 8.12 10.93
CA PHE A 54 -1.62 6.73 11.25
C PHE A 54 -0.41 5.79 11.32
N LEU A 55 0.41 5.75 10.27
CA LEU A 55 1.57 4.87 10.26
C LEU A 55 2.66 5.27 11.26
N LEU A 56 2.83 6.57 11.51
CA LEU A 56 3.89 7.10 12.36
C LEU A 56 3.51 7.12 13.84
N LYS A 57 2.27 7.41 14.19
CA LYS A 57 1.85 7.73 15.57
C LYS A 57 0.88 6.73 16.18
N SER A 58 0.10 6.00 15.37
CA SER A 58 -0.87 5.05 15.89
C SER A 58 -0.20 3.83 16.50
N SER A 59 -0.71 3.39 17.64
CA SER A 59 -0.33 2.14 18.33
C SER A 59 -1.35 1.01 18.11
N VAL A 60 -2.33 1.21 17.23
CA VAL A 60 -3.39 0.22 16.97
C VAL A 60 -2.78 -1.08 16.47
N LYS A 61 -3.22 -2.19 17.04
CA LYS A 61 -2.91 -3.55 16.60
C LYS A 61 -4.15 -4.18 16.00
N PHE A 62 -4.04 -4.66 14.77
CA PHE A 62 -5.15 -5.29 14.08
C PHE A 62 -5.20 -6.81 14.31
N PRO A 63 -6.39 -7.42 14.31
CA PRO A 63 -6.56 -8.87 14.46
C PRO A 63 -6.10 -9.64 13.21
N TYR A 64 -5.98 -8.97 12.08
CA TYR A 64 -5.51 -9.50 10.80
C TYR A 64 -4.66 -8.45 10.06
N PRO A 65 -3.89 -8.82 9.05
CA PRO A 65 -3.09 -7.88 8.26
C PRO A 65 -3.92 -6.79 7.60
N VAL A 66 -3.50 -5.54 7.79
CA VAL A 66 -4.05 -4.36 7.11
C VAL A 66 -2.99 -3.80 6.16
N ILE A 67 -3.33 -3.75 4.88
CA ILE A 67 -2.46 -3.24 3.82
C ILE A 67 -2.75 -1.75 3.65
N VAL A 68 -1.71 -0.92 3.73
CA VAL A 68 -1.83 0.54 3.64
C VAL A 68 -0.79 1.14 2.68
N GLY A 69 -1.16 2.22 2.04
CA GLY A 69 -0.30 3.08 1.22
C GLY A 69 -0.10 4.46 1.83
N HIS A 70 -0.18 5.50 1.01
CA HIS A 70 -0.19 6.93 1.35
C HIS A 70 1.11 7.48 1.94
N MET A 71 1.66 6.84 2.95
CA MET A 71 2.93 7.24 3.56
C MET A 71 4.05 6.37 2.99
N PRO A 72 5.04 6.96 2.30
CA PRO A 72 6.16 6.21 1.76
C PRO A 72 6.91 5.42 2.83
N THR A 73 7.18 4.14 2.56
CA THR A 73 7.83 3.22 3.52
C THR A 73 9.21 3.70 3.96
N VAL A 74 9.90 4.49 3.15
CA VAL A 74 11.17 5.11 3.52
C VAL A 74 11.06 6.04 4.76
N ALA A 75 9.87 6.60 5.02
CA ALA A 75 9.62 7.41 6.21
C ALA A 75 9.47 6.57 7.50
N LEU A 76 9.23 5.25 7.37
CA LEU A 76 8.97 4.33 8.47
C LEU A 76 10.23 3.56 8.91
N SER A 77 11.25 3.54 8.10
CA SER A 77 12.44 2.72 8.34
C SER A 77 13.64 3.57 8.70
N ASP A 78 14.38 3.15 9.72
CA ASP A 78 15.74 3.58 10.03
C ASP A 78 16.73 3.20 8.90
N ARG A 79 16.25 2.49 7.89
CA ARG A 79 17.02 2.03 6.75
C ARG A 79 16.96 3.06 5.64
N GLN A 80 17.96 3.89 5.53
CA GLN A 80 18.10 4.86 4.45
C GLN A 80 17.91 4.18 3.08
N GLY A 81 16.92 4.69 2.30
CA GLY A 81 16.68 4.26 0.93
C GLY A 81 15.87 2.97 0.76
N ASN A 82 15.30 2.39 1.80
CA ASN A 82 14.44 1.21 1.65
C ASN A 82 13.00 1.62 1.33
N CYS A 83 12.63 1.52 0.06
CA CYS A 83 11.28 1.80 -0.45
C CYS A 83 10.44 0.52 -0.66
N GLY A 84 10.89 -0.64 -0.19
CA GLY A 84 10.14 -1.91 -0.27
C GLY A 84 8.96 -1.97 0.67
N VAL A 85 8.14 -3.02 0.54
CA VAL A 85 7.06 -3.30 1.50
C VAL A 85 7.64 -3.46 2.90
N HIS A 86 7.00 -2.79 3.87
CA HIS A 86 7.41 -2.84 5.27
C HIS A 86 6.31 -3.48 6.12
N PHE A 87 6.66 -4.57 6.83
CA PHE A 87 5.72 -5.25 7.72
C PHE A 87 5.93 -4.81 9.16
N LEU A 88 5.02 -4.01 9.67
CA LEU A 88 4.93 -3.61 11.07
C LEU A 88 4.25 -4.75 11.87
N LYS A 89 5.05 -5.75 12.26
CA LYS A 89 4.58 -7.02 12.87
C LYS A 89 3.75 -6.80 14.12
N ASP A 90 4.17 -5.87 14.98
CA ASP A 90 3.51 -5.61 16.26
C ASP A 90 2.10 -5.03 16.08
N ARG A 91 1.82 -4.48 14.90
CA ARG A 91 0.56 -3.83 14.54
C ARG A 91 -0.27 -4.61 13.52
N ASN A 92 0.27 -5.65 12.90
CA ASN A 92 -0.30 -6.35 11.75
C ASN A 92 -0.56 -5.41 10.55
N ILE A 93 0.40 -4.51 10.24
CA ILE A 93 0.27 -3.58 9.12
C ILE A 93 1.33 -3.89 8.06
N LEU A 94 0.89 -3.96 6.80
CA LEU A 94 1.74 -4.04 5.62
C LEU A 94 1.71 -2.69 4.90
N ALA A 95 2.75 -1.87 5.08
CA ALA A 95 2.91 -0.61 4.37
C ALA A 95 3.55 -0.87 2.99
N ILE A 96 2.87 -0.46 1.90
CA ILE A 96 3.30 -0.81 0.54
C ILE A 96 3.69 0.39 -0.32
N ASP A 97 3.52 1.63 0.13
CA ASP A 97 3.88 2.81 -0.65
C ASP A 97 5.40 2.95 -0.75
N GLY A 98 5.95 2.69 -1.93
CA GLY A 98 7.37 2.83 -2.20
C GLY A 98 7.80 4.24 -2.59
N GLY A 99 6.92 5.24 -2.52
CA GLY A 99 7.21 6.63 -2.88
C GLY A 99 7.48 6.82 -4.38
N CYS A 100 6.91 5.97 -5.24
CA CYS A 100 7.07 6.04 -6.68
C CYS A 100 6.60 7.41 -7.21
N GLY A 101 7.47 8.14 -7.88
CA GLY A 101 7.20 9.49 -8.39
C GLY A 101 7.38 10.62 -7.37
N MET A 102 7.59 10.33 -6.08
CA MET A 102 7.86 11.34 -5.04
C MET A 102 9.34 11.42 -4.66
N HIS A 103 10.06 10.31 -4.74
CA HIS A 103 11.47 10.22 -4.38
C HIS A 103 12.31 9.69 -5.55
N ALA A 104 13.55 10.17 -5.66
CA ALA A 104 14.48 9.76 -6.72
C ALA A 104 14.76 8.24 -6.72
N HIS A 105 14.64 7.60 -5.55
CA HIS A 105 14.80 6.15 -5.36
C HIS A 105 13.47 5.45 -5.07
N GLY A 106 12.35 6.14 -5.27
CA GLY A 106 11.02 5.56 -5.10
C GLY A 106 10.81 4.38 -6.05
N GLN A 107 10.06 3.39 -5.59
CA GLN A 107 9.74 2.19 -6.36
C GLN A 107 8.26 1.88 -6.32
N LEU A 108 7.77 1.21 -7.35
CA LEU A 108 6.43 0.62 -7.34
C LEU A 108 6.49 -0.73 -6.62
N ASN A 109 5.72 -0.88 -5.55
CA ASN A 109 5.54 -2.16 -4.89
C ASN A 109 4.21 -2.79 -5.32
N ALA A 110 4.20 -4.11 -5.40
CA ALA A 110 2.98 -4.88 -5.55
C ALA A 110 2.95 -6.02 -4.53
N LEU A 111 1.76 -6.32 -4.01
CA LEU A 111 1.53 -7.38 -3.06
C LEU A 111 0.52 -8.36 -3.66
N ILE A 112 0.87 -9.63 -3.70
CA ILE A 112 -0.03 -10.71 -4.10
C ILE A 112 -0.52 -11.36 -2.81
N VAL A 113 -1.85 -11.39 -2.64
CA VAL A 113 -2.51 -12.09 -1.52
C VAL A 113 -3.18 -13.33 -2.09
N GLN A 114 -2.76 -14.49 -1.62
CA GLN A 114 -3.30 -15.76 -2.06
C GLN A 114 -3.30 -16.76 -0.91
N ASP A 115 -4.45 -17.35 -0.61
CA ASP A 115 -4.62 -18.38 0.44
C ASP A 115 -4.03 -17.94 1.79
N GLY A 116 -4.29 -16.69 2.20
CA GLY A 116 -3.76 -16.10 3.43
C GLY A 116 -2.26 -15.80 3.43
N ASN A 117 -1.57 -16.05 2.32
CA ASN A 117 -0.16 -15.73 2.15
C ASN A 117 0.03 -14.41 1.42
N PHE A 118 1.04 -13.65 1.86
CA PHE A 118 1.42 -12.37 1.27
C PHE A 118 2.75 -12.54 0.56
N ARG A 119 2.79 -12.19 -0.72
CA ARG A 119 4.00 -12.25 -1.53
C ARG A 119 4.28 -10.90 -2.17
N GLN A 120 5.40 -10.30 -1.80
CA GLN A 120 5.85 -9.06 -2.42
C GLN A 120 6.38 -9.34 -3.83
N PHE A 121 5.96 -8.51 -4.77
CA PHE A 121 6.53 -8.44 -6.10
C PHE A 121 7.16 -7.05 -6.28
N GLN A 122 8.43 -7.01 -6.63
CA GLN A 122 9.13 -5.80 -7.03
C GLN A 122 9.36 -5.87 -8.53
N PRO A 123 8.77 -4.99 -9.33
CA PRO A 123 9.14 -4.90 -10.74
C PRO A 123 10.63 -4.51 -10.83
N ALA A 124 11.33 -5.11 -11.78
CA ALA A 124 12.70 -4.72 -12.05
C ALA A 124 12.75 -3.22 -12.36
N ALA A 125 13.67 -2.49 -11.76
CA ALA A 125 13.89 -1.09 -12.10
C ALA A 125 14.18 -1.02 -13.61
N VAL A 126 13.39 -0.25 -14.34
CA VAL A 126 13.71 0.08 -15.73
C VAL A 126 14.89 1.04 -15.69
N SER A 127 16.11 0.51 -15.73
CA SER A 127 17.30 1.32 -15.85
C SER A 127 17.30 1.96 -17.24
N GLY A 128 17.02 3.23 -17.30
CA GLY A 128 17.20 4.05 -18.52
C GLY A 128 18.66 4.35 -18.84
N SER A 129 19.57 3.38 -18.67
CA SER A 129 20.96 3.45 -19.14
C SER A 129 21.34 2.13 -19.78
N CYS A 130 21.74 2.22 -21.03
CA CYS A 130 22.32 1.14 -21.82
C CYS A 130 23.47 0.45 -21.06
N GLY A 131 23.32 -0.85 -20.77
CA GLY A 131 24.44 -1.74 -20.45
C GLY A 131 24.69 -2.00 -18.97
N SER A 132 23.97 -2.96 -18.41
CA SER A 132 24.54 -4.01 -17.54
C SER A 132 23.43 -5.03 -17.23
N SER A 133 23.74 -6.30 -17.46
CA SER A 133 22.90 -7.46 -17.22
C SER A 133 22.59 -7.62 -15.74
N GLY A 134 21.48 -7.05 -15.27
CA GLY A 134 20.96 -7.21 -13.91
C GLY A 134 19.97 -8.36 -13.85
N ASN A 135 20.24 -9.30 -12.97
CA ASN A 135 19.47 -10.52 -12.70
C ASN A 135 18.02 -10.18 -12.31
N PRO A 136 17.00 -10.70 -13.02
CA PRO A 136 15.61 -10.38 -12.72
C PRO A 136 15.08 -11.26 -11.60
N ARG A 137 14.30 -10.64 -10.71
CA ARG A 137 13.34 -11.24 -9.79
C ARG A 137 13.89 -11.81 -8.48
N ARG A 138 13.85 -10.99 -7.44
CA ARG A 138 13.70 -11.52 -6.08
C ARG A 138 12.22 -11.45 -5.68
N SER A 139 11.56 -12.60 -5.60
CA SER A 139 10.29 -12.77 -4.93
C SER A 139 10.59 -13.06 -3.46
N THR A 140 10.22 -12.16 -2.56
CA THR A 140 10.36 -12.39 -1.12
C THR A 140 8.98 -12.76 -0.57
N SER A 141 8.85 -13.96 0.01
CA SER A 141 7.61 -14.38 0.68
C SER A 141 7.57 -13.74 2.06
N ILE A 142 6.53 -12.99 2.33
CA ILE A 142 6.19 -12.51 3.67
C ILE A 142 5.14 -13.48 4.21
N ARG A 143 5.48 -14.27 5.23
CA ARG A 143 4.49 -15.08 5.94
C ARG A 143 3.90 -14.24 7.06
N ALA A 144 2.62 -13.96 7.01
CA ALA A 144 1.88 -13.54 8.18
C ALA A 144 1.69 -14.79 9.06
N VAL A 145 2.21 -14.75 10.28
CA VAL A 145 1.95 -15.76 11.30
C VAL A 145 0.77 -15.21 12.10
N PHE A 146 -0.38 -15.85 11.99
CA PHE A 146 -1.58 -15.56 12.77
C PHE A 146 -1.47 -16.20 14.16
#